data_48efc979fecfd71ad17d2725b8cca34b
#
_entry.id   48efc979fecfd71ad17d2725b8cca34b
#
_cell.length_a   1.000
_cell.length_b   1.000
_cell.length_c   1.000
_cell.angle_alpha   90.00
_cell.angle_beta   90.00
_cell.angle_gamma   90.00
#
_symmetry.space_group_name_H-M   'P 1'
#
loop_
_entity.id
_entity.type
_entity.pdbx_description
1 polymer ?
#
loop_
_entity_poly.entity_id
_entity_poly.type
_entity_poly.pdbx_seq_one_letter_code
_entity_poly.pdbx_strand_id
1 'polypeptide(L)'
;MFRKFLCLLAAFACLTGIAMPVLGAEVDSDSVYCFTAQDFSQEENLEGICLTELPDPAAGTVMLGSRVLRPGDILTQEQIAQMTFAPLVSEQDQVATVSYLPIYDTWVAQSATMTISIRGKEDKAPVAEDMAMETYKNLPNTAKLKVTDPEGQTMTYTVIRQPKRGEVTIAGDGSFTYTPKKNKVGVDSFTFTATDPAGNVSREATVTIQILKPTDAQQYTDTLGYDCRFAAEWMRNTGLFVGEKVGDTDCFFPDKTVDRGEFLTMLIKSLNIPVEEAAASGEALEVPEWFRPYLAAAIRSGLTAGLPQGSMAAVEEPITGAEAAVMLQNALDLTTHAELEAEVPAWAQSALEAMLGSGITLDAEQPLTRGKAAQVLYQVNQLAENAPGMAVFRLVDPEK
;
A
#
# COMPACT_ATOMS: atom_id res chain seq x y z
N MET A 1 -13.19 -45.73 -18.70
CA MET A 1 -13.97 -46.16 -19.90
C MET A 1 -13.78 -45.14 -21.06
N PHE A 2 -13.46 -43.93 -20.83
CA PHE A 2 -13.34 -42.84 -21.84
C PHE A 2 -12.20 -42.99 -22.89
N ARG A 3 -11.12 -43.67 -22.58
CA ARG A 3 -9.92 -43.72 -23.47
C ARG A 3 -10.02 -44.66 -24.69
N LYS A 4 -11.03 -45.54 -24.76
CA LYS A 4 -11.18 -46.49 -25.86
C LYS A 4 -12.18 -46.06 -26.96
N PHE A 5 -12.94 -45.00 -26.76
CA PHE A 5 -13.92 -44.50 -27.73
C PHE A 5 -13.37 -43.49 -28.76
N LEU A 6 -12.21 -42.90 -28.47
CA LEU A 6 -11.68 -41.77 -29.28
C LEU A 6 -11.03 -42.20 -30.60
N CYS A 7 -10.71 -43.47 -30.82
CA CYS A 7 -10.04 -43.93 -32.04
C CYS A 7 -10.99 -44.38 -33.19
N LEU A 8 -12.31 -44.35 -33.01
CA LEU A 8 -13.26 -44.86 -34.03
C LEU A 8 -14.19 -43.79 -34.64
N LEU A 9 -14.09 -42.52 -34.24
CA LEU A 9 -15.06 -41.48 -34.64
C LEU A 9 -14.55 -40.49 -35.72
N ALA A 10 -13.44 -40.81 -36.39
CA ALA A 10 -12.97 -39.98 -37.50
C ALA A 10 -13.70 -40.20 -38.85
N ALA A 11 -14.76 -41.03 -38.89
CA ALA A 11 -15.35 -41.49 -40.16
C ALA A 11 -16.87 -41.25 -40.34
N PHE A 12 -17.53 -40.50 -39.46
CA PHE A 12 -18.99 -40.27 -39.65
C PHE A 12 -19.41 -38.84 -39.27
N ALA A 13 -19.01 -37.85 -40.05
CA ALA A 13 -19.53 -36.49 -39.96
C ALA A 13 -20.05 -36.06 -41.34
N CYS A 14 -21.24 -36.47 -41.69
CA CYS A 14 -22.02 -35.84 -42.75
C CYS A 14 -23.51 -35.88 -42.43
N LEU A 15 -24.15 -34.73 -42.54
CA LEU A 15 -25.58 -34.45 -42.53
C LEU A 15 -26.22 -34.11 -41.19
N THR A 16 -26.23 -32.82 -40.88
CA THR A 16 -27.42 -31.94 -40.85
C THR A 16 -26.93 -30.54 -40.46
N GLY A 17 -26.98 -29.61 -41.41
CA GLY A 17 -26.53 -28.22 -41.15
C GLY A 17 -27.57 -27.42 -40.36
N ILE A 18 -27.48 -27.50 -39.04
CA ILE A 18 -28.07 -26.51 -38.15
C ILE A 18 -26.87 -25.64 -37.72
N ALA A 19 -26.80 -24.42 -38.22
CA ALA A 19 -25.84 -23.45 -37.73
C ALA A 19 -26.14 -23.20 -36.24
N MET A 20 -25.23 -23.60 -35.36
CA MET A 20 -25.33 -23.29 -33.94
C MET A 20 -25.28 -21.76 -33.80
N PRO A 21 -26.07 -21.16 -32.90
CA PRO A 21 -25.96 -19.74 -32.63
C PRO A 21 -24.54 -19.43 -32.16
N VAL A 22 -23.96 -18.36 -32.69
CA VAL A 22 -22.68 -17.80 -32.19
C VAL A 22 -22.94 -17.32 -30.79
N LEU A 23 -22.43 -18.04 -29.80
CA LEU A 23 -22.45 -17.59 -28.42
C LEU A 23 -21.36 -16.52 -28.26
N GLY A 24 -21.71 -15.37 -27.71
CA GLY A 24 -20.81 -14.24 -27.51
C GLY A 24 -20.73 -13.83 -26.04
N ALA A 25 -19.55 -13.49 -25.61
CA ALA A 25 -19.27 -12.91 -24.30
C ALA A 25 -18.61 -11.54 -24.47
N GLU A 26 -18.69 -10.72 -23.43
CA GLU A 26 -17.98 -9.43 -23.36
C GLU A 26 -17.11 -9.41 -22.12
N VAL A 27 -15.92 -8.85 -22.23
CA VAL A 27 -14.97 -8.70 -21.13
C VAL A 27 -14.14 -7.42 -21.35
N ASP A 28 -13.80 -6.71 -20.27
CA ASP A 28 -12.85 -5.59 -20.35
C ASP A 28 -11.43 -6.14 -20.46
N SER A 29 -10.53 -5.44 -21.15
CA SER A 29 -9.17 -5.93 -21.43
C SER A 29 -8.31 -6.08 -20.15
N ASP A 30 -8.72 -5.49 -19.02
CA ASP A 30 -8.07 -5.61 -17.70
C ASP A 30 -8.78 -6.60 -16.76
N SER A 31 -9.76 -7.36 -17.26
CA SER A 31 -10.58 -8.26 -16.46
C SER A 31 -10.48 -9.69 -16.96
N VAL A 32 -10.65 -10.64 -16.05
CA VAL A 32 -10.65 -12.06 -16.39
C VAL A 32 -12.09 -12.53 -16.65
N TYR A 33 -12.33 -13.19 -17.78
CA TYR A 33 -13.60 -13.83 -18.09
C TYR A 33 -13.64 -15.26 -17.52
N CYS A 34 -14.68 -15.60 -16.78
CA CYS A 34 -14.91 -16.94 -16.25
C CYS A 34 -15.97 -17.65 -17.10
N PHE A 35 -15.61 -18.77 -17.69
CA PHE A 35 -16.52 -19.54 -18.53
C PHE A 35 -17.55 -20.30 -17.73
N THR A 36 -18.69 -20.51 -18.39
CA THR A 36 -19.78 -21.37 -17.90
C THR A 36 -20.17 -22.40 -18.99
N ALA A 37 -20.85 -23.45 -18.61
CA ALA A 37 -21.35 -24.45 -19.59
C ALA A 37 -22.29 -23.81 -20.63
N GLN A 38 -23.00 -22.76 -20.27
CA GLN A 38 -23.93 -22.03 -21.15
C GLN A 38 -23.21 -21.27 -22.28
N ASP A 39 -21.92 -20.96 -22.09
CA ASP A 39 -21.08 -20.33 -23.13
C ASP A 39 -20.76 -21.30 -24.29
N PHE A 40 -20.97 -22.59 -24.08
CA PHE A 40 -20.64 -23.64 -25.04
C PHE A 40 -21.86 -24.42 -25.57
N SER A 41 -22.99 -24.41 -24.87
CA SER A 41 -24.23 -25.03 -25.29
C SER A 41 -25.43 -24.44 -24.58
N GLN A 42 -26.55 -24.36 -25.32
CA GLN A 42 -27.88 -24.07 -24.76
C GLN A 42 -28.61 -25.34 -24.27
N GLU A 43 -28.04 -26.50 -24.53
CA GLU A 43 -28.64 -27.80 -24.15
C GLU A 43 -28.17 -28.20 -22.74
N GLU A 44 -29.09 -28.67 -21.90
CA GLU A 44 -28.83 -29.03 -20.51
C GLU A 44 -27.97 -30.31 -20.34
N ASN A 45 -27.82 -31.11 -21.40
CA ASN A 45 -27.10 -32.39 -21.38
C ASN A 45 -25.66 -32.30 -21.91
N LEU A 46 -25.03 -31.14 -21.90
CA LEU A 46 -23.60 -30.97 -22.22
C LEU A 46 -22.76 -31.69 -21.16
N GLU A 47 -21.97 -32.69 -21.55
CA GLU A 47 -21.01 -33.36 -20.65
C GLU A 47 -19.63 -32.73 -20.65
N GLY A 48 -19.26 -32.07 -21.75
CA GLY A 48 -17.97 -31.42 -21.89
C GLY A 48 -17.72 -30.84 -23.27
N ILE A 49 -16.50 -30.36 -23.47
CA ILE A 49 -16.03 -29.83 -24.76
C ILE A 49 -14.66 -30.39 -25.10
N CYS A 50 -14.34 -30.47 -26.39
CA CYS A 50 -13.00 -30.67 -26.90
C CYS A 50 -12.58 -29.37 -27.60
N LEU A 51 -11.53 -28.71 -27.12
CA LEU A 51 -10.99 -27.48 -27.72
C LEU A 51 -10.32 -27.81 -29.05
N THR A 52 -10.69 -27.10 -30.11
CA THR A 52 -10.09 -27.29 -31.45
C THR A 52 -9.17 -26.17 -31.84
N GLU A 53 -9.54 -24.92 -31.49
CA GLU A 53 -8.70 -23.76 -31.68
C GLU A 53 -8.84 -22.83 -30.48
N LEU A 54 -7.75 -22.12 -30.16
CA LEU A 54 -7.68 -21.13 -29.09
C LEU A 54 -7.42 -19.73 -29.64
N PRO A 55 -7.71 -18.67 -28.87
CA PRO A 55 -7.43 -17.32 -29.29
C PRO A 55 -5.97 -17.10 -29.66
N ASP A 56 -5.72 -16.09 -30.51
CA ASP A 56 -4.37 -15.60 -30.73
C ASP A 56 -3.77 -15.18 -29.38
N PRO A 57 -2.55 -15.62 -29.04
CA PRO A 57 -1.88 -15.20 -27.82
C PRO A 57 -1.78 -13.67 -27.66
N ALA A 58 -1.82 -12.91 -28.76
CA ALA A 58 -1.89 -11.45 -28.74
C ALA A 58 -3.22 -10.89 -28.21
N ALA A 59 -4.30 -11.69 -28.23
CA ALA A 59 -5.59 -11.30 -27.67
C ALA A 59 -5.77 -11.74 -26.22
N GLY A 60 -5.05 -12.77 -25.79
CA GLY A 60 -5.14 -13.31 -24.43
C GLY A 60 -4.90 -14.81 -24.33
N THR A 61 -5.07 -15.35 -23.12
CA THR A 61 -4.77 -16.74 -22.82
C THR A 61 -5.93 -17.45 -22.13
N VAL A 62 -6.25 -18.65 -22.56
CA VAL A 62 -7.26 -19.52 -21.94
C VAL A 62 -6.58 -20.48 -20.98
N MET A 63 -7.07 -20.54 -19.74
CA MET A 63 -6.48 -21.31 -18.66
C MET A 63 -7.49 -22.20 -17.94
N LEU A 64 -7.01 -23.27 -17.31
CA LEU A 64 -7.72 -24.07 -16.30
C LEU A 64 -6.93 -24.04 -15.00
N GLY A 65 -7.36 -23.24 -14.05
CA GLY A 65 -6.54 -22.88 -12.89
C GLY A 65 -5.23 -22.20 -13.33
N SER A 66 -4.08 -22.77 -12.99
CA SER A 66 -2.75 -22.27 -13.40
C SER A 66 -2.23 -22.87 -14.71
N ARG A 67 -2.97 -23.80 -15.34
CA ARG A 67 -2.55 -24.49 -16.57
C ARG A 67 -3.09 -23.80 -17.82
N VAL A 68 -2.21 -23.38 -18.71
CA VAL A 68 -2.59 -22.91 -20.05
C VAL A 68 -3.16 -24.07 -20.86
N LEU A 69 -4.35 -23.90 -21.42
CA LEU A 69 -5.03 -24.87 -22.27
C LEU A 69 -4.43 -24.92 -23.68
N ARG A 70 -4.63 -26.05 -24.37
CA ARG A 70 -4.13 -26.32 -25.73
C ARG A 70 -5.19 -26.89 -26.62
N PRO A 71 -5.12 -26.70 -27.92
CA PRO A 71 -5.96 -27.45 -28.86
C PRO A 71 -5.82 -28.95 -28.62
N GLY A 72 -6.98 -29.68 -28.60
CA GLY A 72 -7.08 -31.09 -28.25
C GLY A 72 -7.37 -31.37 -26.78
N ASP A 73 -7.33 -30.38 -25.88
CA ASP A 73 -7.77 -30.58 -24.50
C ASP A 73 -9.27 -30.86 -24.44
N ILE A 74 -9.63 -31.89 -23.66
CA ILE A 74 -11.02 -32.27 -23.40
C ILE A 74 -11.33 -31.84 -21.95
N LEU A 75 -12.41 -31.09 -21.80
CA LEU A 75 -12.83 -30.52 -20.51
C LEU A 75 -14.23 -31.06 -20.18
N THR A 76 -14.40 -31.49 -18.94
CA THR A 76 -15.73 -31.85 -18.38
C THR A 76 -16.49 -30.56 -18.04
N GLN A 77 -17.80 -30.69 -17.79
CA GLN A 77 -18.63 -29.56 -17.37
C GLN A 77 -18.10 -28.89 -16.09
N GLU A 78 -17.61 -29.68 -15.12
CA GLU A 78 -17.00 -29.14 -13.89
C GLU A 78 -15.70 -28.35 -14.16
N GLN A 79 -14.92 -28.82 -15.15
CA GLN A 79 -13.69 -28.13 -15.54
C GLN A 79 -13.96 -26.86 -16.34
N ILE A 80 -15.03 -26.79 -17.11
CA ILE A 80 -15.47 -25.58 -17.81
C ILE A 80 -15.74 -24.46 -16.81
N ALA A 81 -16.37 -24.76 -15.67
CA ALA A 81 -16.66 -23.79 -14.64
C ALA A 81 -15.38 -23.22 -13.93
N GLN A 82 -14.24 -23.87 -14.13
CA GLN A 82 -12.93 -23.43 -13.63
C GLN A 82 -12.05 -22.83 -14.75
N MET A 83 -12.55 -22.80 -15.97
CA MET A 83 -11.84 -22.25 -17.11
C MET A 83 -11.96 -20.74 -17.12
N THR A 84 -10.86 -20.08 -17.44
CA THR A 84 -10.79 -18.62 -17.51
C THR A 84 -10.12 -18.16 -18.79
N PHE A 85 -10.48 -16.97 -19.26
CA PHE A 85 -9.78 -16.26 -20.30
C PHE A 85 -9.22 -14.96 -19.72
N ALA A 86 -7.92 -14.78 -19.80
CA ALA A 86 -7.22 -13.58 -19.40
C ALA A 86 -6.83 -12.81 -20.69
N PRO A 87 -7.51 -11.70 -21.02
CA PRO A 87 -7.12 -10.84 -22.13
C PRO A 87 -5.74 -10.23 -21.90
N LEU A 88 -5.07 -9.83 -22.97
CA LEU A 88 -3.98 -8.87 -22.85
C LEU A 88 -4.58 -7.47 -22.74
N VAL A 89 -4.06 -6.68 -21.80
CA VAL A 89 -4.48 -5.28 -21.62
C VAL A 89 -4.22 -4.51 -22.91
N SER A 90 -5.23 -3.83 -23.41
CA SER A 90 -5.21 -3.09 -24.67
C SER A 90 -6.16 -1.91 -24.61
N GLU A 91 -5.77 -0.80 -25.22
CA GLU A 91 -6.65 0.37 -25.42
C GLU A 91 -7.68 0.15 -26.53
N GLN A 92 -7.43 -0.80 -27.43
CA GLN A 92 -8.29 -1.08 -28.57
C GLN A 92 -9.19 -2.26 -28.31
N ASP A 93 -10.42 -2.15 -28.78
CA ASP A 93 -11.35 -3.29 -28.82
C ASP A 93 -10.75 -4.43 -29.65
N GLN A 94 -10.83 -5.62 -29.12
CA GLN A 94 -10.35 -6.84 -29.77
C GLN A 94 -11.43 -7.91 -29.74
N VAL A 95 -11.22 -8.98 -30.53
CA VAL A 95 -12.09 -10.14 -30.54
C VAL A 95 -11.21 -11.38 -30.38
N ALA A 96 -11.56 -12.22 -29.42
CA ALA A 96 -10.98 -13.53 -29.23
C ALA A 96 -12.01 -14.61 -29.60
N THR A 97 -11.56 -15.73 -30.13
CA THR A 97 -12.44 -16.85 -30.49
C THR A 97 -11.92 -18.15 -29.90
N VAL A 98 -12.84 -18.96 -29.38
CA VAL A 98 -12.57 -20.34 -28.92
C VAL A 98 -13.40 -21.29 -29.78
N SER A 99 -12.74 -22.12 -30.58
CA SER A 99 -13.40 -23.15 -31.35
C SER A 99 -13.38 -24.49 -30.59
N TYR A 100 -14.47 -25.20 -30.62
CA TYR A 100 -14.65 -26.41 -29.82
C TYR A 100 -15.65 -27.37 -30.46
N LEU A 101 -15.62 -28.64 -29.99
CA LEU A 101 -16.61 -29.68 -30.27
C LEU A 101 -17.40 -29.94 -28.98
N PRO A 102 -18.70 -29.63 -28.92
CA PRO A 102 -19.55 -30.01 -27.80
C PRO A 102 -19.68 -31.54 -27.70
N ILE A 103 -19.56 -32.06 -26.49
CA ILE A 103 -19.67 -33.52 -26.19
C ILE A 103 -20.91 -33.73 -25.35
N TYR A 104 -21.79 -34.60 -25.84
CA TYR A 104 -22.99 -35.03 -25.15
C TYR A 104 -22.91 -36.53 -24.86
N ASP A 105 -23.77 -37.08 -23.99
CA ASP A 105 -23.72 -38.46 -23.54
C ASP A 105 -23.63 -39.49 -24.70
N THR A 106 -24.36 -39.29 -25.78
CA THR A 106 -24.47 -40.27 -26.89
C THR A 106 -23.89 -39.79 -28.22
N TRP A 107 -23.46 -38.53 -28.35
CA TRP A 107 -22.98 -37.93 -29.59
C TRP A 107 -22.07 -36.74 -29.39
N VAL A 108 -21.33 -36.39 -30.43
CA VAL A 108 -20.48 -35.17 -30.47
C VAL A 108 -21.04 -34.27 -31.57
N ALA A 109 -21.28 -33.01 -31.26
CA ALA A 109 -21.79 -32.04 -32.22
C ALA A 109 -20.71 -31.59 -33.22
N GLN A 110 -21.16 -30.85 -34.24
CA GLN A 110 -20.24 -30.17 -35.15
C GLN A 110 -19.42 -29.11 -34.40
N SER A 111 -18.28 -28.72 -34.96
CA SER A 111 -17.47 -27.65 -34.41
C SER A 111 -18.28 -26.37 -34.29
N ALA A 112 -18.20 -25.75 -33.13
CA ALA A 112 -18.78 -24.45 -32.80
C ALA A 112 -17.69 -23.47 -32.40
N THR A 113 -18.00 -22.17 -32.49
CA THR A 113 -17.07 -21.10 -32.08
C THR A 113 -17.78 -20.18 -31.13
N MET A 114 -17.15 -19.92 -29.99
CA MET A 114 -17.52 -18.88 -29.05
C MET A 114 -16.69 -17.63 -29.37
N THR A 115 -17.35 -16.49 -29.40
CA THR A 115 -16.70 -15.21 -29.62
C THR A 115 -16.67 -14.41 -28.33
N ILE A 116 -15.52 -13.85 -27.96
CA ILE A 116 -15.33 -12.98 -26.81
C ILE A 116 -14.97 -11.60 -27.35
N SER A 117 -15.86 -10.64 -27.14
CA SER A 117 -15.60 -9.22 -27.43
C SER A 117 -14.82 -8.63 -26.25
N ILE A 118 -13.59 -8.22 -26.50
CA ILE A 118 -12.72 -7.60 -25.52
C ILE A 118 -12.82 -6.08 -25.71
N ARG A 119 -13.33 -5.39 -24.69
CA ARG A 119 -13.35 -3.92 -24.71
C ARG A 119 -11.98 -3.39 -24.33
N GLY A 120 -11.43 -2.55 -25.18
CA GLY A 120 -10.25 -1.77 -24.86
C GLY A 120 -10.53 -0.82 -23.70
N LYS A 121 -9.55 -0.66 -22.85
CA LYS A 121 -9.62 0.30 -21.75
C LYS A 121 -8.58 1.38 -21.98
N GLU A 122 -9.05 2.62 -22.06
CA GLU A 122 -8.17 3.78 -22.18
C GLU A 122 -7.27 3.87 -20.96
N ASP A 123 -5.97 3.85 -21.18
CA ASP A 123 -4.97 4.02 -20.13
C ASP A 123 -4.89 5.50 -19.77
N LYS A 124 -5.10 5.80 -18.49
CA LYS A 124 -5.19 7.18 -17.98
C LYS A 124 -3.86 7.64 -17.47
N ALA A 125 -3.56 8.91 -17.73
CA ALA A 125 -2.36 9.52 -17.18
C ALA A 125 -2.34 9.50 -15.64
N PRO A 126 -1.16 9.32 -15.02
CA PRO A 126 -0.98 9.43 -13.59
C PRO A 126 -1.44 10.78 -13.04
N VAL A 127 -1.94 10.79 -11.81
CA VAL A 127 -2.38 12.00 -11.11
C VAL A 127 -1.29 12.39 -10.11
N ALA A 128 -0.59 13.49 -10.39
CA ALA A 128 0.40 14.06 -9.48
C ALA A 128 -0.20 15.23 -8.69
N GLU A 129 0.06 15.29 -7.40
CA GLU A 129 -0.45 16.32 -6.49
C GLU A 129 0.67 17.21 -5.96
N ASP A 130 0.33 18.49 -5.75
CA ASP A 130 1.23 19.40 -5.07
C ASP A 130 1.39 18.98 -3.61
N MET A 131 2.59 19.15 -3.07
CA MET A 131 2.88 18.81 -1.69
C MET A 131 3.87 19.77 -1.05
N ALA A 132 3.94 19.73 0.27
CA ALA A 132 4.93 20.46 1.04
C ALA A 132 5.74 19.50 1.91
N MET A 133 6.98 19.89 2.19
CA MET A 133 7.84 19.25 3.18
C MET A 133 8.68 20.28 3.92
N GLU A 134 9.18 19.90 5.07
CA GLU A 134 10.10 20.69 5.86
C GLU A 134 11.45 20.02 5.98
N THR A 135 12.48 20.83 6.14
CA THR A 135 13.80 20.37 6.57
C THR A 135 14.51 21.46 7.36
N TYR A 136 15.59 21.11 8.04
CA TYR A 136 16.44 22.07 8.71
C TYR A 136 17.65 22.46 7.86
N LYS A 137 18.18 23.65 8.14
CA LYS A 137 19.41 24.13 7.52
C LYS A 137 20.54 23.09 7.60
N ASN A 138 21.13 22.74 6.45
CA ASN A 138 22.20 21.76 6.29
C ASN A 138 21.79 20.29 6.60
N LEU A 139 20.51 20.00 6.68
CA LEU A 139 20.01 18.66 6.97
C LEU A 139 19.20 18.13 5.79
N PRO A 140 19.58 17.01 5.16
CA PRO A 140 18.74 16.34 4.17
C PRO A 140 17.48 15.79 4.81
N ASN A 141 16.38 15.78 4.04
CA ASN A 141 15.15 15.09 4.42
C ASN A 141 14.59 14.34 3.23
N THR A 142 13.89 13.23 3.51
CA THR A 142 13.29 12.35 2.51
C THR A 142 11.78 12.32 2.69
N ALA A 143 11.05 12.33 1.57
CA ALA A 143 9.61 12.15 1.52
C ALA A 143 9.24 11.34 0.27
N LYS A 144 7.96 11.00 0.10
CA LYS A 144 7.44 10.33 -1.08
C LYS A 144 6.55 11.27 -1.87
N LEU A 145 6.71 11.30 -3.18
CA LEU A 145 5.85 12.09 -4.08
C LEU A 145 4.41 11.60 -3.99
N LYS A 146 3.47 12.52 -3.97
CA LYS A 146 2.03 12.22 -4.02
C LYS A 146 1.62 12.01 -5.47
N VAL A 147 1.66 10.76 -5.89
CA VAL A 147 1.25 10.35 -7.23
C VAL A 147 0.43 9.07 -7.12
N THR A 148 -0.66 9.02 -7.85
CA THR A 148 -1.50 7.83 -8.02
C THR A 148 -1.69 7.56 -9.48
N ASP A 149 -1.66 6.30 -9.85
CA ASP A 149 -2.01 5.82 -11.17
C ASP A 149 -3.37 5.13 -11.11
N PRO A 150 -4.34 5.51 -11.97
CA PRO A 150 -5.69 4.93 -11.93
C PRO A 150 -5.71 3.42 -12.20
N GLU A 151 -4.74 2.91 -12.95
CA GLU A 151 -4.58 1.50 -13.30
C GLU A 151 -3.59 0.78 -12.37
N GLY A 152 -2.96 1.51 -11.41
CA GLY A 152 -2.01 0.95 -10.44
C GLY A 152 -0.65 0.60 -11.03
N GLN A 153 -0.27 1.19 -12.15
CA GLN A 153 0.97 0.89 -12.86
C GLN A 153 2.19 1.52 -12.17
N THR A 154 3.37 0.97 -12.47
CA THR A 154 4.64 1.55 -12.02
C THR A 154 4.98 2.78 -12.82
N MET A 155 5.48 3.83 -12.18
CA MET A 155 5.72 5.13 -12.79
C MET A 155 7.21 5.46 -12.85
N THR A 156 7.56 6.34 -13.77
CA THR A 156 8.86 7.03 -13.83
C THR A 156 8.67 8.51 -13.51
N TYR A 157 9.68 9.13 -12.88
CA TYR A 157 9.58 10.50 -12.39
C TYR A 157 10.63 11.39 -13.04
N THR A 158 10.21 12.59 -13.46
CA THR A 158 11.11 13.57 -14.08
C THR A 158 11.01 14.92 -13.37
N VAL A 159 12.16 15.46 -12.95
CA VAL A 159 12.22 16.81 -12.39
C VAL A 159 12.23 17.82 -13.53
N ILE A 160 11.19 18.65 -13.61
CA ILE A 160 11.02 19.68 -14.64
C ILE A 160 11.76 20.96 -14.25
N ARG A 161 11.63 21.38 -13.01
CA ARG A 161 12.33 22.56 -12.47
C ARG A 161 13.10 22.20 -11.22
N GLN A 162 14.41 22.43 -11.27
CA GLN A 162 15.29 22.16 -10.13
C GLN A 162 15.13 23.21 -9.02
N PRO A 163 15.32 22.82 -7.74
CA PRO A 163 15.29 23.75 -6.64
C PRO A 163 16.50 24.70 -6.67
N LYS A 164 16.34 25.91 -6.14
CA LYS A 164 17.40 26.95 -6.13
C LYS A 164 18.30 26.88 -4.91
N ARG A 165 17.74 26.48 -3.77
CA ARG A 165 18.42 26.47 -2.46
C ARG A 165 18.92 25.11 -2.02
N GLY A 166 18.67 24.07 -2.81
CA GLY A 166 19.03 22.67 -2.54
C GLY A 166 19.27 21.87 -3.82
N GLU A 167 19.32 20.59 -3.64
CA GLU A 167 19.36 19.57 -4.68
C GLU A 167 18.31 18.51 -4.35
N VAL A 168 17.70 17.92 -5.37
CA VAL A 168 16.72 16.83 -5.23
C VAL A 168 17.15 15.62 -6.03
N THR A 169 17.02 14.44 -5.42
CA THR A 169 17.14 13.14 -6.07
C THR A 169 15.84 12.37 -5.86
N ILE A 170 15.33 11.74 -6.93
CA ILE A 170 14.10 10.93 -6.87
C ILE A 170 14.48 9.49 -7.18
N ALA A 171 14.00 8.55 -6.36
CA ALA A 171 14.15 7.12 -6.58
C ALA A 171 12.99 6.57 -7.42
N GLY A 172 13.15 5.35 -7.95
CA GLY A 172 12.15 4.72 -8.84
C GLY A 172 10.80 4.43 -8.17
N ASP A 173 10.74 4.34 -6.86
CA ASP A 173 9.52 4.16 -6.07
C ASP A 173 8.77 5.48 -5.74
N GLY A 174 9.28 6.61 -6.24
CA GLY A 174 8.75 7.94 -5.99
C GLY A 174 9.22 8.57 -4.67
N SER A 175 10.06 7.89 -3.88
CA SER A 175 10.72 8.54 -2.76
C SER A 175 11.76 9.54 -3.27
N PHE A 176 11.90 10.67 -2.59
CA PHE A 176 12.87 11.70 -2.97
C PHE A 176 13.58 12.24 -1.74
N THR A 177 14.86 12.60 -1.94
CA THR A 177 15.66 13.26 -0.92
C THR A 177 15.97 14.67 -1.37
N TYR A 178 15.61 15.65 -0.54
CA TYR A 178 16.00 17.03 -0.72
C TYR A 178 17.19 17.37 0.20
N THR A 179 18.27 17.90 -0.35
CA THR A 179 19.47 18.28 0.37
C THR A 179 19.68 19.79 0.27
N PRO A 180 19.48 20.55 1.35
CA PRO A 180 19.72 22.00 1.35
C PRO A 180 21.19 22.34 1.06
N LYS A 181 21.43 23.33 0.21
CA LYS A 181 22.77 23.94 0.06
C LYS A 181 23.21 24.56 1.38
N LYS A 182 24.54 24.58 1.58
CA LYS A 182 25.15 25.06 2.82
C LYS A 182 24.57 26.40 3.31
N ASN A 183 24.09 26.41 4.54
CA ASN A 183 23.55 27.57 5.25
C ASN A 183 22.32 28.24 4.62
N LYS A 184 21.61 27.60 3.69
CA LYS A 184 20.34 28.12 3.15
C LYS A 184 19.19 27.87 4.14
N VAL A 185 18.29 28.85 4.20
CA VAL A 185 17.01 28.80 4.94
C VAL A 185 15.92 29.48 4.11
N GLY A 186 14.65 29.28 4.50
CA GLY A 186 13.47 29.83 3.84
C GLY A 186 12.91 28.90 2.78
N VAL A 187 11.98 29.39 1.98
CA VAL A 187 11.23 28.56 1.01
C VAL A 187 12.05 28.25 -0.23
N ASP A 188 12.01 27.02 -0.68
CA ASP A 188 12.47 26.53 -1.97
C ASP A 188 11.37 25.70 -2.64
N SER A 189 11.54 25.32 -3.88
CA SER A 189 10.61 24.43 -4.57
C SER A 189 11.26 23.77 -5.77
N PHE A 190 10.74 22.60 -6.14
CA PHE A 190 10.97 21.97 -7.43
C PHE A 190 9.64 21.51 -8.03
N THR A 191 9.62 21.23 -9.33
CA THR A 191 8.44 20.67 -9.99
C THR A 191 8.81 19.35 -10.68
N PHE A 192 7.83 18.47 -10.80
CA PHE A 192 8.03 17.16 -11.38
C PHE A 192 6.80 16.70 -12.16
N THR A 193 6.99 15.70 -13.03
CA THR A 193 5.95 14.90 -13.65
C THR A 193 6.19 13.44 -13.39
N ALA A 194 5.11 12.65 -13.42
CA ALA A 194 5.14 11.20 -13.44
C ALA A 194 4.69 10.70 -14.82
N THR A 195 5.29 9.63 -15.31
CA THR A 195 4.97 9.00 -16.58
C THR A 195 4.76 7.51 -16.36
N ASP A 196 3.64 6.97 -16.86
CA ASP A 196 3.31 5.55 -16.84
C ASP A 196 4.08 4.76 -17.92
N PRO A 197 3.94 3.42 -17.99
CA PRO A 197 4.60 2.60 -19.01
C PRO A 197 4.06 2.83 -20.42
N ALA A 198 2.83 3.31 -20.61
CA ALA A 198 2.24 3.63 -21.90
C ALA A 198 2.74 4.98 -22.45
N GLY A 199 3.36 5.81 -21.60
CA GLY A 199 3.91 7.11 -21.97
C GLY A 199 2.97 8.29 -21.66
N ASN A 200 1.85 8.05 -20.94
CA ASN A 200 0.99 9.14 -20.50
C ASN A 200 1.65 9.90 -19.36
N VAL A 201 1.61 11.22 -19.42
CA VAL A 201 2.32 12.11 -18.50
C VAL A 201 1.34 12.84 -17.60
N SER A 202 1.58 12.85 -16.30
CA SER A 202 0.80 13.62 -15.33
C SER A 202 0.89 15.14 -15.59
N ARG A 203 0.01 15.90 -14.96
CA ARG A 203 0.25 17.33 -14.81
C ARG A 203 1.58 17.59 -14.07
N GLU A 204 2.19 18.74 -14.34
CA GLU A 204 3.32 19.22 -13.53
C GLU A 204 2.83 19.54 -12.11
N ALA A 205 3.46 18.92 -11.11
CA ALA A 205 3.17 19.12 -9.71
C ALA A 205 4.34 19.80 -9.00
N THR A 206 4.04 20.56 -7.96
CA THR A 206 5.02 21.36 -7.20
C THR A 206 5.26 20.74 -5.83
N VAL A 207 6.54 20.56 -5.48
CA VAL A 207 6.95 20.29 -4.12
C VAL A 207 7.51 21.57 -3.52
N THR A 208 6.88 22.07 -2.47
CA THR A 208 7.34 23.23 -1.71
C THR A 208 8.14 22.77 -0.50
N ILE A 209 9.34 23.32 -0.30
CA ILE A 209 10.24 22.95 0.79
C ILE A 209 10.43 24.16 1.71
N GLN A 210 10.09 24.00 2.99
CA GLN A 210 10.42 24.97 4.03
C GLN A 210 11.73 24.56 4.70
N ILE A 211 12.79 25.36 4.50
CA ILE A 211 14.09 25.14 5.16
C ILE A 211 14.12 25.96 6.43
N LEU A 212 13.97 25.30 7.56
CA LEU A 212 13.92 25.90 8.89
C LEU A 212 15.32 26.18 9.44
N LYS A 213 15.43 27.19 10.31
CA LYS A 213 16.60 27.38 11.16
C LYS A 213 16.39 26.56 12.44
N PRO A 214 17.29 25.61 12.79
CA PRO A 214 17.15 24.89 14.04
C PRO A 214 17.23 25.81 15.23
N THR A 215 16.47 25.54 16.29
CA THR A 215 16.46 26.29 17.54
C THR A 215 17.79 26.15 18.31
N ASP A 216 18.38 24.94 18.22
CA ASP A 216 19.69 24.63 18.79
C ASP A 216 20.74 24.48 17.68
N ALA A 217 21.92 25.02 17.91
CA ALA A 217 23.06 24.91 16.98
C ALA A 217 23.72 23.52 17.03
N GLN A 218 23.53 22.78 18.12
CA GLN A 218 24.08 21.43 18.27
C GLN A 218 23.16 20.39 17.61
N GLN A 219 23.76 19.54 16.79
CA GLN A 219 23.09 18.38 16.18
C GLN A 219 23.56 17.11 16.88
N TYR A 220 22.74 16.06 16.82
CA TYR A 220 23.19 14.75 17.26
C TYR A 220 24.36 14.26 16.44
N THR A 221 25.40 13.77 17.11
CA THR A 221 26.63 13.34 16.46
C THR A 221 26.57 11.92 15.92
N ASP A 222 25.68 11.10 16.47
CA ASP A 222 25.52 9.67 16.22
C ASP A 222 24.40 9.31 15.22
N THR A 223 23.74 10.32 14.65
CA THR A 223 22.69 10.10 13.64
C THR A 223 23.20 10.17 12.18
N LEU A 224 24.50 10.43 11.99
CA LEU A 224 25.07 10.54 10.66
C LEU A 224 25.00 9.18 9.92
N GLY A 225 24.38 9.17 8.74
CA GLY A 225 24.17 7.95 7.94
C GLY A 225 22.89 7.16 8.27
N TYR A 226 22.13 7.61 9.27
CA TYR A 226 20.81 7.04 9.56
C TYR A 226 19.70 7.81 8.86
N ASP A 227 18.72 7.09 8.34
CA ASP A 227 17.53 7.67 7.69
C ASP A 227 16.65 8.46 8.68
N CYS A 228 16.74 8.15 9.98
CA CYS A 228 16.01 8.83 11.03
C CYS A 228 16.60 10.21 11.40
N ARG A 229 17.73 10.62 10.80
CA ARG A 229 18.47 11.82 11.21
C ARG A 229 17.60 13.06 11.27
N PHE A 230 16.77 13.30 10.24
CA PHE A 230 15.86 14.43 10.24
C PHE A 230 14.83 14.33 11.37
N ALA A 231 14.19 13.17 11.51
CA ALA A 231 13.17 12.95 12.53
C ALA A 231 13.73 13.09 13.97
N ALA A 232 14.96 12.65 14.19
CA ALA A 232 15.65 12.83 15.47
C ALA A 232 15.86 14.32 15.79
N GLU A 233 16.32 15.13 14.82
CA GLU A 233 16.48 16.58 15.00
C GLU A 233 15.12 17.29 15.14
N TRP A 234 14.09 16.81 14.45
CA TRP A 234 12.72 17.29 14.63
C TRP A 234 12.24 17.07 16.06
N MET A 235 12.43 15.86 16.63
CA MET A 235 12.06 15.56 18.01
C MET A 235 12.79 16.49 19.01
N ARG A 236 14.07 16.78 18.76
CA ARG A 236 14.84 17.71 19.57
C ARG A 236 14.27 19.14 19.50
N ASN A 237 14.05 19.63 18.28
CA ASN A 237 13.59 21.01 18.05
C ASN A 237 12.15 21.24 18.55
N THR A 238 11.34 20.19 18.64
CA THR A 238 9.99 20.24 19.21
C THR A 238 9.94 19.91 20.71
N GLY A 239 11.07 19.57 21.30
CA GLY A 239 11.16 19.22 22.73
C GLY A 239 10.55 17.86 23.10
N LEU A 240 10.23 17.03 22.10
CA LEU A 240 9.70 15.68 22.34
C LEU A 240 10.75 14.75 22.95
N PHE A 241 11.99 14.87 22.48
CA PHE A 241 13.12 14.11 22.98
C PHE A 241 14.43 14.88 22.75
N VAL A 242 15.22 15.06 23.80
CA VAL A 242 16.44 15.88 23.76
C VAL A 242 17.74 15.05 23.69
N GLY A 243 17.64 13.72 23.67
CA GLY A 243 18.79 12.83 23.64
C GLY A 243 19.50 12.69 24.99
N GLU A 244 20.66 12.06 24.94
CA GLU A 244 21.52 11.82 26.10
C GLU A 244 22.88 12.47 25.88
N LYS A 245 23.48 13.02 26.93
CA LYS A 245 24.82 13.58 26.87
C LYS A 245 25.88 12.50 27.08
N VAL A 246 26.84 12.44 26.14
CA VAL A 246 28.04 11.61 26.26
C VAL A 246 29.24 12.54 26.19
N GLY A 247 29.81 12.89 27.35
CA GLY A 247 30.78 13.95 27.45
C GLY A 247 30.18 15.31 27.06
N ASP A 248 30.77 15.97 26.07
CA ASP A 248 30.31 17.27 25.57
C ASP A 248 29.40 17.15 24.34
N THR A 249 29.05 15.91 23.93
CA THR A 249 28.24 15.66 22.75
C THR A 249 26.83 15.18 23.09
N ASP A 250 25.86 15.58 22.29
CA ASP A 250 24.51 15.08 22.39
C ASP A 250 24.35 13.89 21.44
N CYS A 251 23.85 12.76 21.97
CA CYS A 251 23.62 11.52 21.26
C CYS A 251 22.14 11.15 21.28
N PHE A 252 21.66 10.65 20.17
CA PHE A 252 20.27 10.18 20.01
C PHE A 252 20.11 8.71 20.31
N PHE A 253 21.13 7.91 20.02
CA PHE A 253 21.15 6.45 20.08
C PHE A 253 20.06 5.83 19.19
N PRO A 254 20.16 5.93 17.84
CA PRO A 254 19.11 5.50 16.93
C PRO A 254 18.69 4.04 17.08
N ASP A 255 19.63 3.15 17.43
CA ASP A 255 19.42 1.70 17.54
C ASP A 255 18.91 1.26 18.92
N LYS A 256 18.87 2.17 19.91
CA LYS A 256 18.33 1.84 21.23
C LYS A 256 16.82 1.62 21.12
N THR A 257 16.34 0.53 21.73
CA THR A 257 14.91 0.24 21.78
C THR A 257 14.17 1.27 22.64
N VAL A 258 12.92 1.51 22.29
CA VAL A 258 11.99 2.39 23.03
C VAL A 258 11.05 1.50 23.82
N ASP A 259 10.83 1.82 25.09
CA ASP A 259 9.83 1.12 25.89
C ASP A 259 8.40 1.68 25.66
N ARG A 260 7.39 0.93 26.13
CA ARG A 260 5.97 1.29 25.95
C ARG A 260 5.64 2.65 26.57
N GLY A 261 6.20 2.93 27.74
CA GLY A 261 5.97 4.19 28.46
C GLY A 261 6.61 5.37 27.76
N GLU A 262 7.84 5.22 27.28
CA GLU A 262 8.54 6.23 26.48
C GLU A 262 7.76 6.57 25.20
N PHE A 263 7.38 5.54 24.42
CA PHE A 263 6.64 5.72 23.17
C PHE A 263 5.29 6.43 23.39
N LEU A 264 4.50 5.94 24.34
CA LEU A 264 3.19 6.54 24.64
C LEU A 264 3.32 7.98 25.12
N THR A 265 4.33 8.28 25.95
CA THR A 265 4.60 9.65 26.39
C THR A 265 4.97 10.56 25.23
N MET A 266 5.82 10.11 24.31
CA MET A 266 6.18 10.86 23.10
C MET A 266 4.97 11.08 22.20
N LEU A 267 4.13 10.05 22.01
CA LEU A 267 2.91 10.15 21.21
C LEU A 267 1.93 11.17 21.80
N ILE A 268 1.65 11.11 23.10
CA ILE A 268 0.78 12.05 23.81
C ILE A 268 1.30 13.51 23.65
N LYS A 269 2.59 13.70 23.82
CA LYS A 269 3.21 15.03 23.66
C LYS A 269 3.15 15.49 22.21
N SER A 270 3.42 14.63 21.24
CA SER A 270 3.41 15.00 19.81
C SER A 270 2.02 15.42 19.32
N LEU A 271 0.98 14.86 19.91
CA LEU A 271 -0.41 15.18 19.60
C LEU A 271 -1.02 16.24 20.52
N ASN A 272 -0.23 16.82 21.45
CA ASN A 272 -0.69 17.77 22.47
C ASN A 272 -1.94 17.31 23.25
N ILE A 273 -2.01 16.02 23.56
CA ILE A 273 -3.10 15.48 24.38
C ILE A 273 -2.94 16.03 25.82
N PRO A 274 -4.01 16.64 26.39
CA PRO A 274 -3.91 17.22 27.72
C PRO A 274 -3.60 16.15 28.79
N VAL A 275 -2.55 16.40 29.54
CA VAL A 275 -2.12 15.57 30.69
C VAL A 275 -2.48 16.34 31.96
N GLU A 276 -3.53 15.89 32.65
CA GLU A 276 -3.90 16.44 33.95
C GLU A 276 -3.10 15.73 35.06
N GLU A 277 -2.73 16.47 36.09
CA GLU A 277 -2.16 15.86 37.29
C GLU A 277 -3.17 14.86 37.84
N ALA A 278 -2.77 13.59 37.93
CA ALA A 278 -3.64 12.52 38.40
C ALA A 278 -4.02 12.81 39.86
N ALA A 279 -5.29 13.15 40.08
CA ALA A 279 -5.84 13.10 41.43
C ALA A 279 -5.65 11.68 41.98
N ALA A 280 -5.00 11.55 43.14
CA ALA A 280 -4.74 10.28 43.81
C ALA A 280 -6.07 9.69 44.34
N SER A 281 -6.87 9.09 43.45
CA SER A 281 -8.12 8.44 43.85
C SER A 281 -8.43 7.29 42.88
N GLY A 282 -8.20 6.06 43.36
CA GLY A 282 -8.51 4.80 42.68
C GLY A 282 -7.39 3.76 42.91
N GLU A 283 -7.71 2.47 42.80
CA GLU A 283 -6.72 1.40 42.83
C GLU A 283 -5.59 1.72 41.90
N ALA A 284 -4.39 1.95 42.46
CA ALA A 284 -3.24 2.38 41.69
C ALA A 284 -2.80 1.22 40.79
N LEU A 285 -2.88 1.42 39.48
CA LEU A 285 -2.14 0.58 38.55
C LEU A 285 -0.68 0.51 38.99
N GLU A 286 -0.11 -0.70 39.07
CA GLU A 286 1.31 -0.92 39.42
C GLU A 286 2.22 -0.43 38.27
N VAL A 287 2.23 0.89 38.01
CA VAL A 287 3.08 1.55 37.03
C VAL A 287 3.90 2.65 37.71
N PRO A 288 5.08 3.02 37.15
CA PRO A 288 5.91 4.08 37.68
C PRO A 288 5.13 5.38 37.88
N GLU A 289 5.44 6.13 38.94
CA GLU A 289 4.73 7.35 39.31
C GLU A 289 4.74 8.40 38.20
N TRP A 290 5.87 8.57 37.53
CA TRP A 290 6.02 9.51 36.41
C TRP A 290 5.11 9.22 35.23
N PHE A 291 4.75 7.94 35.03
CA PHE A 291 3.96 7.50 33.88
C PHE A 291 2.45 7.58 34.12
N ARG A 292 1.99 7.57 35.37
CA ARG A 292 0.56 7.56 35.72
C ARG A 292 -0.27 8.65 35.03
N PRO A 293 0.18 9.93 34.97
CA PRO A 293 -0.58 10.98 34.29
C PRO A 293 -0.74 10.71 32.78
N TYR A 294 0.29 10.19 32.14
CA TYR A 294 0.28 9.84 30.73
C TYR A 294 -0.61 8.65 30.44
N LEU A 295 -0.55 7.61 31.26
CA LEU A 295 -1.44 6.46 31.13
C LEU A 295 -2.90 6.86 31.30
N ALA A 296 -3.22 7.69 32.28
CA ALA A 296 -4.56 8.23 32.47
C ALA A 296 -5.05 9.06 31.27
N ALA A 297 -4.18 9.87 30.68
CA ALA A 297 -4.47 10.62 29.46
C ALA A 297 -4.71 9.68 28.28
N ALA A 298 -3.88 8.64 28.10
CA ALA A 298 -4.01 7.66 27.04
C ALA A 298 -5.33 6.88 27.11
N ILE A 299 -5.71 6.44 28.32
CA ILE A 299 -6.98 5.74 28.53
C ILE A 299 -8.17 6.64 28.20
N ARG A 300 -8.18 7.90 28.69
CA ARG A 300 -9.23 8.87 28.40
C ARG A 300 -9.37 9.18 26.91
N SER A 301 -8.25 9.20 26.20
CA SER A 301 -8.21 9.47 24.75
C SER A 301 -8.40 8.23 23.89
N GLY A 302 -8.59 7.05 24.50
CA GLY A 302 -8.78 5.79 23.77
C GLY A 302 -7.52 5.22 23.12
N LEU A 303 -6.33 5.81 23.33
CA LEU A 303 -5.08 5.40 22.67
C LEU A 303 -4.70 3.94 22.91
N THR A 304 -5.07 3.40 24.07
CA THR A 304 -4.73 2.03 24.47
C THR A 304 -5.82 1.00 24.15
N ALA A 305 -6.90 1.42 23.50
CA ALA A 305 -7.99 0.52 23.13
C ALA A 305 -7.50 -0.56 22.12
N GLY A 306 -7.89 -1.82 22.37
CA GLY A 306 -7.50 -2.94 21.49
C GLY A 306 -6.11 -3.53 21.76
N LEU A 307 -5.32 -2.95 22.65
CA LEU A 307 -4.06 -3.57 23.08
C LEU A 307 -4.30 -4.84 23.92
N PRO A 308 -3.39 -5.82 23.89
CA PRO A 308 -3.48 -7.00 24.73
C PRO A 308 -3.55 -6.64 26.21
N GLN A 309 -4.31 -7.44 26.97
CA GLN A 309 -4.46 -7.22 28.39
C GLN A 309 -3.08 -7.29 29.10
N GLY A 310 -2.78 -6.28 29.92
CA GLY A 310 -1.52 -6.21 30.66
C GLY A 310 -0.38 -5.48 29.92
N SER A 311 -0.49 -5.16 28.64
CA SER A 311 0.57 -4.43 27.91
C SER A 311 0.98 -3.14 28.63
N MET A 312 0.02 -2.40 29.18
CA MET A 312 0.29 -1.14 29.89
C MET A 312 0.73 -1.32 31.35
N ALA A 313 0.74 -2.53 31.89
CA ALA A 313 1.39 -2.81 33.16
C ALA A 313 2.91 -3.02 33.01
N ALA A 314 3.35 -3.51 31.86
CA ALA A 314 4.76 -3.74 31.50
C ALA A 314 5.34 -2.54 30.73
N VAL A 315 5.25 -1.34 31.28
CA VAL A 315 5.60 -0.07 30.60
C VAL A 315 7.09 0.07 30.28
N GLU A 316 7.97 -0.60 31.02
CA GLU A 316 9.42 -0.59 30.84
C GLU A 316 9.92 -1.65 29.82
N GLU A 317 9.00 -2.48 29.32
CA GLU A 317 9.34 -3.43 28.25
C GLU A 317 9.32 -2.76 26.88
N PRO A 318 10.15 -3.21 25.93
CA PRO A 318 10.18 -2.66 24.59
C PRO A 318 8.81 -2.72 23.90
N ILE A 319 8.40 -1.63 23.25
CA ILE A 319 7.18 -1.59 22.45
C ILE A 319 7.40 -2.28 21.09
N THR A 320 6.45 -3.13 20.68
CA THR A 320 6.48 -3.76 19.36
C THR A 320 5.83 -2.88 18.29
N GLY A 321 6.12 -3.18 17.01
CA GLY A 321 5.45 -2.50 15.90
C GLY A 321 3.94 -2.67 15.89
N ALA A 322 3.43 -3.83 16.30
CA ALA A 322 2.00 -4.10 16.43
C ALA A 322 1.34 -3.21 17.49
N GLU A 323 1.94 -3.09 18.68
CA GLU A 323 1.42 -2.24 19.76
C GLU A 323 1.44 -0.75 19.35
N ALA A 324 2.54 -0.31 18.75
CA ALA A 324 2.65 1.06 18.23
C ALA A 324 1.59 1.34 17.15
N ALA A 325 1.36 0.40 16.21
CA ALA A 325 0.34 0.54 15.17
C ALA A 325 -1.06 0.78 15.75
N VAL A 326 -1.44 0.00 16.77
CA VAL A 326 -2.76 0.17 17.44
C VAL A 326 -2.88 1.53 18.11
N MET A 327 -1.85 1.97 18.85
CA MET A 327 -1.86 3.30 19.46
C MET A 327 -1.96 4.42 18.42
N LEU A 328 -1.28 4.29 17.30
CA LEU A 328 -1.26 5.27 16.22
C LEU A 328 -2.59 5.30 15.45
N GLN A 329 -3.18 4.14 15.17
CA GLN A 329 -4.51 4.07 14.54
C GLN A 329 -5.56 4.76 15.43
N ASN A 330 -5.55 4.46 16.73
CA ASN A 330 -6.45 5.10 17.69
C ASN A 330 -6.24 6.62 17.79
N ALA A 331 -4.99 7.07 17.63
CA ALA A 331 -4.66 8.49 17.71
C ALA A 331 -5.14 9.30 16.51
N LEU A 332 -5.17 8.69 15.31
CA LEU A 332 -5.41 9.35 14.04
C LEU A 332 -6.76 9.01 13.40
N ASP A 333 -7.50 8.05 13.95
CA ASP A 333 -8.74 7.52 13.36
C ASP A 333 -8.56 7.16 11.87
N LEU A 334 -7.47 6.43 11.57
CA LEU A 334 -7.12 6.09 10.18
C LEU A 334 -8.09 5.07 9.61
N THR A 335 -8.60 5.37 8.43
CA THR A 335 -9.55 4.53 7.68
C THR A 335 -8.97 3.94 6.40
N THR A 336 -7.73 4.31 6.04
CA THR A 336 -7.02 3.73 4.89
C THR A 336 -6.55 2.33 5.22
N HIS A 337 -6.69 1.40 4.28
CA HIS A 337 -6.22 0.03 4.44
C HIS A 337 -5.39 -0.40 3.23
N ALA A 338 -4.34 -1.18 3.48
CA ALA A 338 -3.58 -1.89 2.45
C ALA A 338 -3.40 -3.33 2.89
N GLU A 339 -3.41 -4.28 1.96
CA GLU A 339 -3.23 -5.69 2.28
C GLU A 339 -1.80 -5.96 2.80
N LEU A 340 -1.71 -6.75 3.86
CA LEU A 340 -0.44 -7.21 4.42
C LEU A 340 -0.02 -8.52 3.74
N GLU A 341 1.22 -8.61 3.32
CA GLU A 341 1.80 -9.84 2.74
C GLU A 341 2.13 -10.91 3.79
N ALA A 342 2.27 -10.53 5.06
CA ALA A 342 2.67 -11.40 6.16
C ALA A 342 1.52 -11.66 7.14
N GLU A 343 1.53 -12.83 7.77
CA GLU A 343 0.66 -13.13 8.91
C GLU A 343 1.06 -12.26 10.12
N VAL A 344 0.08 -11.60 10.72
CA VAL A 344 0.26 -10.71 11.87
C VAL A 344 -0.75 -11.07 12.97
N PRO A 345 -0.53 -10.65 14.22
CA PRO A 345 -1.49 -10.87 15.27
C PRO A 345 -2.86 -10.26 14.93
N ALA A 346 -3.93 -11.05 15.06
CA ALA A 346 -5.29 -10.64 14.67
C ALA A 346 -5.77 -9.35 15.34
N TRP A 347 -5.33 -9.08 16.59
CA TRP A 347 -5.68 -7.85 17.31
C TRP A 347 -5.02 -6.59 16.74
N ALA A 348 -3.93 -6.72 15.97
CA ALA A 348 -3.20 -5.61 15.37
C ALA A 348 -3.37 -5.51 13.86
N GLN A 349 -4.03 -6.49 13.22
CA GLN A 349 -4.12 -6.57 11.76
C GLN A 349 -4.67 -5.27 11.15
N SER A 350 -5.85 -4.83 11.58
CA SER A 350 -6.47 -3.59 11.07
C SER A 350 -5.57 -2.37 11.25
N ALA A 351 -4.84 -2.29 12.38
CA ALA A 351 -3.95 -1.18 12.64
C ALA A 351 -2.72 -1.18 11.73
N LEU A 352 -2.13 -2.34 11.49
CA LEU A 352 -0.99 -2.49 10.60
C LEU A 352 -1.37 -2.22 9.13
N GLU A 353 -2.55 -2.68 8.70
CA GLU A 353 -3.13 -2.36 7.38
C GLU A 353 -3.36 -0.85 7.21
N ALA A 354 -3.89 -0.19 8.25
CA ALA A 354 -4.09 1.26 8.24
C ALA A 354 -2.77 2.05 8.20
N MET A 355 -1.75 1.59 8.95
CA MET A 355 -0.41 2.18 8.88
C MET A 355 0.19 2.02 7.49
N LEU A 356 0.16 0.81 6.93
CA LEU A 356 0.68 0.54 5.58
C LEU A 356 -0.04 1.38 4.52
N GLY A 357 -1.37 1.46 4.57
CA GLY A 357 -2.17 2.30 3.69
C GLY A 357 -1.87 3.81 3.81
N SER A 358 -1.32 4.22 4.95
CA SER A 358 -0.86 5.60 5.20
C SER A 358 0.64 5.80 4.88
N GLY A 359 1.31 4.79 4.32
CA GLY A 359 2.73 4.84 3.98
C GLY A 359 3.69 4.62 5.15
N ILE A 360 3.19 4.12 6.29
CA ILE A 360 3.98 3.79 7.49
C ILE A 360 4.13 2.28 7.58
N THR A 361 5.34 1.76 7.36
CA THR A 361 5.63 0.33 7.51
C THR A 361 6.16 0.05 8.92
N LEU A 362 5.51 -0.88 9.61
CA LEU A 362 5.90 -1.39 10.93
C LEU A 362 6.00 -2.91 10.88
N ASP A 363 7.07 -3.46 11.45
CA ASP A 363 7.19 -4.89 11.67
C ASP A 363 6.44 -5.24 12.97
N ALA A 364 5.49 -6.17 12.88
CA ALA A 364 4.56 -6.47 13.96
C ALA A 364 5.27 -6.94 15.24
N GLU A 365 6.29 -7.78 15.10
CA GLU A 365 6.94 -8.47 16.22
C GLU A 365 8.22 -7.77 16.70
N GLN A 366 8.82 -6.92 15.86
CA GLN A 366 10.08 -6.27 16.21
C GLN A 366 9.87 -5.11 17.17
N PRO A 367 10.73 -4.98 18.21
CA PRO A 367 10.77 -3.78 19.03
C PRO A 367 11.12 -2.55 18.20
N LEU A 368 10.46 -1.43 18.49
CA LEU A 368 10.81 -0.16 17.86
C LEU A 368 12.13 0.36 18.42
N THR A 369 13.03 0.76 17.53
CA THR A 369 14.20 1.56 17.88
C THR A 369 13.82 3.03 18.01
N ARG A 370 14.65 3.84 18.69
CA ARG A 370 14.47 5.30 18.75
C ARG A 370 14.41 5.92 17.37
N GLY A 371 15.27 5.45 16.45
CA GLY A 371 15.27 5.92 15.07
C GLY A 371 13.93 5.67 14.39
N LYS A 372 13.38 4.46 14.52
CA LYS A 372 12.08 4.11 13.94
C LYS A 372 10.94 4.87 14.61
N ALA A 373 10.94 4.98 15.93
CA ALA A 373 9.94 5.75 16.67
C ALA A 373 9.92 7.23 16.24
N ALA A 374 11.10 7.85 16.08
CA ALA A 374 11.19 9.22 15.59
C ALA A 374 10.59 9.38 14.19
N GLN A 375 10.93 8.51 13.25
CA GLN A 375 10.39 8.52 11.89
C GLN A 375 8.87 8.39 11.89
N VAL A 376 8.34 7.44 12.65
CA VAL A 376 6.91 7.18 12.75
C VAL A 376 6.17 8.37 13.37
N LEU A 377 6.66 8.92 14.47
CA LEU A 377 6.05 10.09 15.12
C LEU A 377 6.08 11.32 14.23
N TYR A 378 7.15 11.52 13.47
CA TYR A 378 7.22 12.60 12.48
C TYR A 378 6.19 12.41 11.36
N GLN A 379 6.10 11.21 10.77
CA GLN A 379 5.12 10.90 9.72
C GLN A 379 3.68 11.07 10.22
N VAL A 380 3.40 10.60 11.42
CA VAL A 380 2.09 10.78 12.08
C VAL A 380 1.73 12.25 12.27
N ASN A 381 2.70 13.07 12.69
CA ASN A 381 2.50 14.50 12.81
C ASN A 381 2.18 15.16 11.46
N GLN A 382 2.86 14.75 10.39
CA GLN A 382 2.60 15.24 9.03
C GLN A 382 1.19 14.81 8.52
N LEU A 383 0.77 13.59 8.81
CA LEU A 383 -0.60 13.12 8.48
C LEU A 383 -1.65 13.95 9.22
N ALA A 384 -1.42 14.19 10.50
CA ALA A 384 -2.30 14.96 11.35
C ALA A 384 -2.45 16.44 10.87
N GLU A 385 -1.38 17.08 10.42
CA GLU A 385 -1.39 18.45 9.90
C GLU A 385 -2.13 18.57 8.55
N ASN A 386 -2.12 17.53 7.74
CA ASN A 386 -2.69 17.53 6.39
C ASN A 386 -4.15 17.05 6.33
N ALA A 387 -4.74 16.57 7.43
CA ALA A 387 -6.11 16.08 7.48
C ALA A 387 -7.07 17.14 8.06
N PRO A 388 -7.81 17.90 7.21
CA PRO A 388 -8.81 18.85 7.71
C PRO A 388 -9.98 18.06 8.32
N GLY A 389 -10.10 18.09 9.63
CA GLY A 389 -11.22 17.47 10.38
C GLY A 389 -10.80 16.44 11.42
N MET A 390 -9.57 15.93 11.42
CA MET A 390 -9.04 15.24 12.58
C MET A 390 -8.91 16.23 13.75
N ALA A 391 -9.29 15.80 14.95
CA ALA A 391 -9.07 16.56 16.18
C ALA A 391 -7.56 16.59 16.47
N VAL A 392 -6.84 17.37 15.71
CA VAL A 392 -5.40 17.52 15.86
C VAL A 392 -5.16 18.55 16.92
N PHE A 393 -4.65 18.11 18.03
CA PHE A 393 -3.98 18.99 18.97
C PHE A 393 -2.66 19.40 18.32
N ARG A 394 -2.64 20.58 17.68
CA ARG A 394 -1.43 21.13 17.07
C ARG A 394 -0.39 21.38 18.16
N LEU A 395 0.86 20.99 17.90
CA LEU A 395 1.99 21.55 18.62
C LEU A 395 1.96 23.08 18.40
N VAL A 396 1.49 23.80 19.37
CA VAL A 396 1.53 25.27 19.35
C VAL A 396 2.97 25.64 19.62
N ASP A 397 3.59 26.35 18.66
CA ASP A 397 4.88 27.02 18.89
C ASP A 397 4.75 27.90 20.15
N PRO A 398 5.53 27.64 21.23
CA PRO A 398 5.41 28.38 22.47
C PRO A 398 5.79 29.86 22.38
N GLU A 399 6.17 30.36 21.19
CA GLU A 399 6.56 31.76 20.94
C GLU A 399 5.68 32.45 19.87
N LYS A 400 4.43 32.08 19.71
CA LYS A 400 3.44 32.89 18.96
C LYS A 400 2.22 33.18 19.78
#